data_7165eaa646775c4d973682dbfbd4799d
#
_entry.id   7165eaa646775c4d973682dbfbd4799d
#
_cell.length_a   1.000
_cell.length_b   1.000
_cell.length_c   1.000
_cell.angle_alpha   90.00
_cell.angle_beta   90.00
_cell.angle_gamma   90.00
#
_symmetry.space_group_name_H-M   'P 1'
#
loop_
_entity.id
_entity.type
_entity.pdbx_description
1 polymer ?
#
loop_
_entity_poly.entity_id
_entity_poly.type
_entity_poly.pdbx_seq_one_letter_code
_entity_poly.pdbx_strand_id
1 'polypeptide(L)'
;MNRVIKVLGKSETRKFCLFDQFPRERTYDSFGSERQSYDLLGRVHLDYMQLYRKFNYEERHSYRLDYIGEMELGEKKVAYEGSLDRLYNHDFAKFLEYNIQDVMLIANMDKKLQFIDLANTIAHDNTCLLYTSDAADE
;
A
#
# COMPACT_ATOMS: atom_id res chain seq x y z
N MET A 1 12.34 3.35 -0.44
CA MET A 1 13.21 4.49 -0.08
C MET A 1 14.69 4.21 -0.34
N ASN A 2 15.29 3.14 0.18
CA ASN A 2 16.71 2.81 0.01
C ASN A 2 17.19 2.79 -1.46
N ARG A 3 16.38 2.27 -2.39
CA ARG A 3 16.71 2.29 -3.82
C ARG A 3 16.74 3.71 -4.40
N VAL A 4 15.84 4.57 -3.96
CA VAL A 4 15.81 5.99 -4.36
C VAL A 4 17.08 6.70 -3.89
N ILE A 5 17.46 6.51 -2.62
CA ILE A 5 18.68 7.07 -2.05
C ILE A 5 19.92 6.63 -2.84
N LYS A 6 19.96 5.34 -3.20
CA LYS A 6 21.10 4.75 -3.94
C LYS A 6 21.21 5.29 -5.37
N VAL A 7 20.09 5.51 -6.06
CA VAL A 7 20.06 5.86 -7.49
C VAL A 7 20.07 7.38 -7.71
N LEU A 8 19.26 8.11 -6.94
CA LEU A 8 19.02 9.54 -7.13
C LEU A 8 19.68 10.43 -6.07
N GLY A 9 20.15 9.83 -4.98
CA GLY A 9 20.74 10.56 -3.84
C GLY A 9 19.72 10.90 -2.75
N LYS A 10 20.24 11.16 -1.55
CA LYS A 10 19.42 11.44 -0.36
C LYS A 10 18.60 12.73 -0.49
N SER A 11 19.11 13.75 -1.19
CA SER A 11 18.42 15.03 -1.41
C SER A 11 17.06 14.86 -2.09
N GLU A 12 16.95 13.92 -3.04
CA GLU A 12 15.72 13.68 -3.79
C GLU A 12 14.60 13.08 -2.93
N THR A 13 14.94 12.50 -1.78
CA THR A 13 13.94 11.94 -0.87
C THR A 13 13.04 13.00 -0.23
N ARG A 14 13.45 14.27 -0.19
CA ARG A 14 12.61 15.38 0.28
C ARG A 14 11.34 15.54 -0.54
N LYS A 15 11.37 15.22 -1.84
CA LYS A 15 10.21 15.30 -2.73
C LYS A 15 9.05 14.36 -2.33
N PHE A 16 9.32 13.35 -1.52
CA PHE A 16 8.30 12.46 -0.98
C PHE A 16 7.60 13.00 0.27
N CYS A 17 8.15 14.03 0.91
CA CYS A 17 7.58 14.67 2.07
C CYS A 17 6.98 16.03 1.72
N LEU A 18 6.07 16.55 2.57
CA LEU A 18 5.65 17.94 2.51
C LEU A 18 6.71 18.84 3.19
N PHE A 19 6.69 20.13 2.86
CA PHE A 19 7.56 21.15 3.45
C PHE A 19 9.07 20.91 3.25
N ASP A 20 9.43 20.23 2.18
CA ASP A 20 10.83 19.93 1.82
C ASP A 20 11.64 19.24 2.96
N GLN A 21 10.95 18.46 3.78
CA GLN A 21 11.53 17.72 4.89
C GLN A 21 12.12 16.39 4.43
N PHE A 22 13.09 15.85 5.15
CA PHE A 22 13.56 14.50 4.94
C PHE A 22 12.61 13.49 5.54
N PRO A 23 12.41 12.30 4.90
CA PRO A 23 11.74 11.17 5.52
C PRO A 23 12.43 10.79 6.82
N ARG A 24 11.65 10.51 7.87
CA ARG A 24 12.16 10.01 9.14
C ARG A 24 12.37 8.50 9.03
N GLU A 25 13.58 8.06 9.29
CA GLU A 25 13.89 6.64 9.35
C GLU A 25 13.43 6.05 10.69
N ARG A 26 12.75 4.92 10.63
CA ARG A 26 12.36 4.09 11.77
C ARG A 26 12.91 2.69 11.59
N THR A 27 13.48 2.16 12.64
CA THR A 27 13.90 0.75 12.70
C THR A 27 12.97 0.03 13.66
N TYR A 28 12.47 -1.12 13.25
CA TYR A 28 11.62 -1.98 14.08
C TYR A 28 12.01 -3.43 13.91
N ASP A 29 11.84 -4.22 14.96
CA ASP A 29 12.05 -5.66 14.92
C ASP A 29 10.80 -6.35 14.36
N SER A 30 10.96 -7.19 13.38
CA SER A 30 9.89 -8.02 12.82
C SER A 30 10.35 -9.47 12.77
N PHE A 31 9.81 -10.29 13.67
CA PHE A 31 10.14 -11.72 13.78
C PHE A 31 11.65 -12.00 13.93
N GLY A 32 12.35 -11.21 14.77
CA GLY A 32 13.79 -11.36 15.00
C GLY A 32 14.66 -10.80 13.87
N SER A 33 14.10 -10.05 12.96
CA SER A 33 14.81 -9.36 11.89
C SER A 33 14.60 -7.86 12.00
N GLU A 34 15.70 -7.10 12.08
CA GLU A 34 15.65 -5.65 12.06
C GLU A 34 15.22 -5.17 10.68
N ARG A 35 14.11 -4.43 10.62
CA ARG A 35 13.58 -3.83 9.40
C ARG A 35 13.59 -2.32 9.47
N GLN A 36 13.84 -1.69 8.34
CA GLN A 36 13.80 -0.25 8.18
C GLN A 36 12.53 0.17 7.48
N SER A 37 11.87 1.18 8.04
CA SER A 37 10.74 1.90 7.46
C SER A 37 11.05 3.39 7.37
N TYR A 38 10.27 4.12 6.58
CA TYR A 38 10.43 5.55 6.40
C TYR A 38 9.08 6.24 6.52
N ASP A 39 8.94 7.11 7.52
CA ASP A 39 7.77 7.97 7.67
C ASP A 39 7.90 9.18 6.74
N LEU A 40 6.93 9.38 5.88
CA LEU A 40 6.86 10.51 4.98
C LEU A 40 6.14 11.67 5.66
N LEU A 41 6.88 12.69 6.08
CA LEU A 41 6.30 13.82 6.79
C LEU A 41 5.23 14.55 5.94
N GLY A 42 4.04 14.70 6.51
CA GLY A 42 2.89 15.33 5.86
C GLY A 42 2.18 14.46 4.82
N ARG A 43 2.57 13.19 4.68
CA ARG A 43 1.87 12.19 3.84
C ARG A 43 1.71 10.90 4.61
N VAL A 44 0.50 10.37 4.60
CA VAL A 44 0.21 9.07 5.21
C VAL A 44 0.36 7.99 4.15
N HIS A 45 1.07 6.94 4.50
CA HIS A 45 1.18 5.73 3.69
C HIS A 45 0.30 4.65 4.33
N LEU A 46 -0.78 4.28 3.67
CA LEU A 46 -1.69 3.23 4.11
C LEU A 46 -1.55 2.02 3.19
N ASP A 47 -1.32 0.86 3.77
CA ASP A 47 -1.40 -0.42 3.08
C ASP A 47 -2.86 -0.90 3.07
N TYR A 48 -3.48 -0.93 1.89
CA TYR A 48 -4.89 -1.30 1.77
C TYR A 48 -5.17 -2.74 2.22
N MET A 49 -4.21 -3.65 2.07
CA MET A 49 -4.34 -5.02 2.59
C MET A 49 -4.43 -5.04 4.12
N GLN A 50 -3.69 -4.17 4.80
CA GLN A 50 -3.75 -4.04 6.25
C GLN A 50 -5.07 -3.43 6.70
N LEU A 51 -5.55 -2.38 6.03
CA LEU A 51 -6.89 -1.81 6.28
C LEU A 51 -7.98 -2.88 6.08
N TYR A 52 -7.89 -3.64 5.01
CA TYR A 52 -8.84 -4.71 4.74
C TYR A 52 -8.85 -5.76 5.86
N ARG A 53 -7.69 -6.18 6.36
CA ARG A 53 -7.59 -7.12 7.49
C ARG A 53 -8.16 -6.56 8.78
N LYS A 54 -7.92 -5.27 9.05
CA LYS A 54 -8.33 -4.61 10.28
C LYS A 54 -9.85 -4.39 10.33
N PHE A 55 -10.46 -3.98 9.23
CA PHE A 55 -11.87 -3.61 9.18
C PHE A 55 -12.80 -4.71 8.65
N ASN A 56 -12.26 -5.74 8.04
CA ASN A 56 -13.07 -6.90 7.63
C ASN A 56 -13.08 -7.94 8.75
N TYR A 57 -14.26 -8.16 9.33
CA TYR A 57 -14.47 -9.13 10.42
C TYR A 57 -14.39 -10.59 9.99
N GLU A 58 -14.45 -10.87 8.69
CA GLU A 58 -14.36 -12.21 8.16
C GLU A 58 -12.93 -12.58 7.82
N GLU A 59 -12.42 -13.64 8.43
CA GLU A 59 -11.15 -14.21 8.01
C GLU A 59 -11.25 -14.77 6.59
N ARG A 60 -10.25 -14.43 5.76
CA ARG A 60 -10.14 -14.89 4.39
C ARG A 60 -9.06 -15.96 4.26
N HIS A 61 -9.29 -16.95 3.42
CA HIS A 61 -8.30 -17.98 3.12
C HIS A 61 -7.04 -17.42 2.46
N SER A 62 -7.16 -16.30 1.79
CA SER A 62 -6.06 -15.60 1.13
C SER A 62 -6.31 -14.09 1.11
N TYR A 63 -5.23 -13.30 1.29
CA TYR A 63 -5.24 -11.85 1.18
C TYR A 63 -4.55 -11.37 -0.11
N ARG A 64 -4.42 -12.23 -1.10
CA ARG A 64 -3.93 -11.85 -2.42
C ARG A 64 -4.96 -10.97 -3.12
N LEU A 65 -4.48 -9.95 -3.83
CA LEU A 65 -5.34 -8.95 -4.47
C LEU A 65 -6.34 -9.57 -5.46
N ASP A 66 -5.92 -10.59 -6.20
CA ASP A 66 -6.78 -11.33 -7.12
C ASP A 66 -7.96 -12.02 -6.40
N TYR A 67 -7.67 -12.68 -5.28
CA TYR A 67 -8.68 -13.38 -4.50
C TYR A 67 -9.68 -12.40 -3.86
N ILE A 68 -9.18 -11.36 -3.22
CA ILE A 68 -10.04 -10.36 -2.58
C ILE A 68 -10.86 -9.58 -3.62
N GLY A 69 -10.25 -9.22 -4.77
CA GLY A 69 -10.96 -8.56 -5.85
C GLY A 69 -12.09 -9.39 -6.42
N GLU A 70 -11.90 -10.70 -6.61
CA GLU A 70 -12.96 -11.62 -7.04
C GLU A 70 -14.08 -11.71 -5.99
N MET A 71 -13.73 -11.82 -4.72
CA MET A 71 -14.71 -11.91 -3.63
C MET A 71 -15.52 -10.63 -3.46
N GLU A 72 -14.88 -9.48 -3.49
CA GLU A 72 -15.54 -8.20 -3.21
C GLU A 72 -16.24 -7.59 -4.43
N LEU A 73 -15.66 -7.70 -5.61
CA LEU A 73 -16.14 -7.04 -6.81
C LEU A 73 -16.67 -8.02 -7.87
N GLY A 74 -16.37 -9.31 -7.75
CA GLY A 74 -16.62 -10.28 -8.82
C GLY A 74 -15.67 -10.13 -10.02
N GLU A 75 -14.67 -9.26 -9.92
CA GLU A 75 -13.72 -8.98 -10.98
C GLU A 75 -12.50 -9.89 -10.86
N LYS A 76 -12.12 -10.51 -11.97
CA LYS A 76 -10.91 -11.33 -12.06
C LYS A 76 -9.76 -10.54 -12.65
N LYS A 77 -8.55 -10.84 -12.20
CA LYS A 77 -7.33 -10.31 -12.81
C LYS A 77 -7.16 -10.77 -14.26
N VAL A 78 -6.49 -9.93 -15.05
CA VAL A 78 -5.97 -10.34 -16.36
C VAL A 78 -4.96 -11.47 -16.15
N ALA A 79 -5.24 -12.62 -16.73
CA ALA A 79 -4.30 -13.73 -16.69
C ALA A 79 -3.12 -13.46 -17.64
N TYR A 80 -1.91 -13.69 -17.14
CA TYR A 80 -0.71 -13.68 -17.97
C TYR A 80 0.12 -14.94 -17.71
N GLU A 81 0.86 -15.38 -18.71
CA GLU A 81 1.74 -16.53 -18.60
C GLU A 81 3.19 -16.10 -18.31
N GLY A 82 3.83 -16.77 -17.37
CA GLY A 82 5.23 -16.55 -17.01
C GLY A 82 5.45 -15.55 -15.88
N SER A 83 6.61 -14.88 -15.87
CA SER A 83 6.98 -13.91 -14.84
C SER A 83 6.68 -12.47 -15.30
N LEU A 84 6.51 -11.56 -14.32
CA LEU A 84 6.35 -10.12 -14.59
C LEU A 84 7.54 -9.53 -15.37
N ASP A 85 8.76 -10.00 -15.10
CA ASP A 85 9.95 -9.57 -15.83
C ASP A 85 9.88 -9.97 -17.33
N ARG A 86 9.36 -11.17 -17.61
CA ARG A 86 9.14 -11.59 -19.01
C ARG A 86 8.08 -10.74 -19.67
N LEU A 87 6.98 -10.47 -18.98
CA LEU A 87 5.91 -9.61 -19.49
C LEU A 87 6.43 -8.20 -19.78
N TYR A 88 7.20 -7.62 -18.87
CA TYR A 88 7.81 -6.30 -19.05
C TYR A 88 8.71 -6.21 -20.28
N ASN A 89 9.52 -7.25 -20.51
CA ASN A 89 10.52 -7.24 -21.61
C ASN A 89 9.94 -7.63 -22.97
N HIS A 90 8.87 -8.42 -23.02
CA HIS A 90 8.33 -8.96 -24.28
C HIS A 90 6.98 -8.39 -24.69
N ASP A 91 6.16 -7.95 -23.72
CA ASP A 91 4.84 -7.36 -23.97
C ASP A 91 4.55 -6.26 -22.97
N PHE A 92 5.20 -5.12 -23.20
CA PHE A 92 5.08 -3.97 -22.32
C PHE A 92 3.67 -3.38 -22.27
N ALA A 93 2.90 -3.47 -23.36
CA ALA A 93 1.52 -3.01 -23.40
C ALA A 93 0.64 -3.79 -22.42
N LYS A 94 0.75 -5.12 -22.45
CA LYS A 94 0.04 -6.01 -21.52
C LYS A 94 0.53 -5.86 -20.09
N PHE A 95 1.82 -5.59 -19.86
CA PHE A 95 2.35 -5.27 -18.56
C PHE A 95 1.73 -3.99 -17.98
N LEU A 96 1.55 -2.94 -18.80
CA LEU A 96 0.88 -1.70 -18.38
C LEU A 96 -0.60 -1.94 -18.07
N GLU A 97 -1.31 -2.67 -18.94
CA GLU A 97 -2.71 -3.04 -18.71
C GLU A 97 -2.89 -3.78 -17.38
N TYR A 98 -2.03 -4.76 -17.12
CA TYR A 98 -2.02 -5.48 -15.85
C TYR A 98 -1.83 -4.56 -14.63
N ASN A 99 -0.85 -3.65 -14.69
CA ASN A 99 -0.59 -2.72 -13.58
C ASN A 99 -1.75 -1.72 -13.38
N ILE A 100 -2.34 -1.22 -14.47
CA ILE A 100 -3.50 -0.32 -14.40
C ILE A 100 -4.67 -1.05 -13.75
N GLN A 101 -4.91 -2.29 -14.13
CA GLN A 101 -6.00 -3.09 -13.55
C GLN A 101 -5.77 -3.35 -12.05
N ASP A 102 -4.56 -3.66 -11.60
CA ASP A 102 -4.25 -3.84 -10.18
C ASP A 102 -4.56 -2.57 -9.38
N VAL A 103 -4.24 -1.39 -9.90
CA VAL A 103 -4.56 -0.10 -9.28
C VAL A 103 -6.07 0.16 -9.26
N MET A 104 -6.74 -0.07 -10.38
CA MET A 104 -8.19 0.13 -10.50
C MET A 104 -8.98 -0.81 -9.59
N LEU A 105 -8.49 -2.04 -9.40
CA LEU A 105 -9.10 -3.01 -8.50
C LEU A 105 -9.10 -2.50 -7.06
N ILE A 106 -7.98 -1.96 -6.58
CA ILE A 106 -7.89 -1.35 -5.24
C ILE A 106 -8.83 -0.13 -5.13
N ALA A 107 -8.83 0.75 -6.14
CA ALA A 107 -9.70 1.92 -6.15
C ALA A 107 -11.19 1.55 -6.14
N ASN A 108 -11.59 0.53 -6.88
CA ASN A 108 -12.97 0.03 -6.90
C ASN A 108 -13.35 -0.65 -5.59
N MET A 109 -12.42 -1.39 -4.97
CA MET A 109 -12.64 -1.96 -3.63
C MET A 109 -12.87 -0.84 -2.61
N ASP A 110 -12.07 0.22 -2.61
CA ASP A 110 -12.25 1.31 -1.65
C ASP A 110 -13.55 2.08 -1.89
N LYS A 111 -13.96 2.28 -3.14
CA LYS A 111 -15.29 2.84 -3.44
C LYS A 111 -16.44 2.04 -2.85
N LYS A 112 -16.31 0.71 -2.80
CA LYS A 112 -17.32 -0.18 -2.23
C LYS A 112 -17.24 -0.25 -0.71
N LEU A 113 -16.04 -0.41 -0.16
CA LEU A 113 -15.82 -0.71 1.26
C LEU A 113 -15.62 0.53 2.11
N GLN A 114 -15.15 1.63 1.52
CA GLN A 114 -14.90 2.93 2.16
C GLN A 114 -13.97 2.85 3.40
N PHE A 115 -12.99 1.95 3.36
CA PHE A 115 -12.10 1.74 4.51
C PHE A 115 -11.14 2.92 4.74
N ILE A 116 -10.77 3.67 3.70
CA ILE A 116 -9.98 4.89 3.85
C ILE A 116 -10.80 5.97 4.58
N ASP A 117 -12.07 6.16 4.21
CA ASP A 117 -12.97 7.11 4.88
C ASP A 117 -13.26 6.68 6.31
N LEU A 118 -13.45 5.39 6.56
CA LEU A 118 -13.60 4.85 7.90
C LEU A 118 -12.37 5.11 8.76
N ALA A 119 -11.17 4.86 8.25
CA ALA A 119 -9.93 5.14 8.97
C ALA A 119 -9.77 6.62 9.29
N ASN A 120 -10.09 7.51 8.34
CA ASN A 120 -10.09 8.96 8.54
C ASN A 120 -11.09 9.39 9.64
N THR A 121 -12.29 8.84 9.62
CA THR A 121 -13.33 9.14 10.63
C THR A 121 -12.88 8.72 12.02
N ILE A 122 -12.34 7.50 12.16
CA ILE A 122 -11.82 7.00 13.44
C ILE A 122 -10.69 7.89 13.95
N ALA A 123 -9.74 8.28 13.07
CA ALA A 123 -8.65 9.17 13.47
C ALA A 123 -9.16 10.55 13.90
N HIS A 124 -10.15 11.11 13.20
CA HIS A 124 -10.76 12.38 13.54
C HIS A 124 -11.49 12.32 14.89
N ASP A 125 -12.32 11.32 15.12
CA ASP A 125 -13.11 11.15 16.35
C ASP A 125 -12.21 10.95 17.57
N ASN A 126 -11.08 10.28 17.41
CA ASN A 126 -10.09 10.08 18.46
C ASN A 126 -9.08 11.24 18.58
N THR A 127 -9.24 12.31 17.81
CA THR A 127 -8.30 13.45 17.77
C THR A 127 -6.84 13.04 17.56
N CYS A 128 -6.61 11.93 16.83
CA CYS A 128 -5.30 11.42 16.55
C CYS A 128 -4.92 11.60 15.06
N LEU A 129 -3.64 11.53 14.78
CA LEU A 129 -3.18 11.52 13.40
C LEU A 129 -3.35 10.12 12.81
N LEU A 130 -3.71 10.04 11.53
CA LEU A 130 -4.02 8.77 10.85
C LEU A 130 -2.86 7.74 10.96
N TYR A 131 -1.61 8.20 10.93
CA TYR A 131 -0.44 7.33 11.07
C TYR A 131 -0.22 6.82 12.51
N THR A 132 -0.74 7.51 13.53
CA THR A 132 -0.61 7.07 14.92
C THR A 132 -1.66 6.04 15.31
N SER A 133 -2.80 6.01 14.62
CA SER A 133 -3.82 4.99 14.85
C SER A 133 -3.39 3.60 14.35
N ASP A 134 -2.46 3.54 13.39
CA ASP A 134 -1.90 2.28 12.89
C ASP A 134 -0.80 1.72 13.81
N ALA A 135 -0.10 2.60 14.54
CA ALA A 135 0.98 2.22 15.46
C ALA A 135 0.49 1.83 16.88
N ALA A 136 -0.79 2.00 17.19
CA ALA A 136 -1.35 1.70 18.51
C ALA A 136 -1.78 0.24 18.71
N ASP A 137 -1.67 -0.58 17.65
CA ASP A 137 -2.08 -1.99 17.64
C ASP A 137 -0.88 -2.99 17.67
N GLU A 138 0.35 -2.53 18.00
CA GLU A 138 1.50 -3.41 18.25
C GLU A 138 1.72 -3.67 19.75
#